data_f73c1d46d2cc8a061410f56ac82d39f0
#
_entry.id   f73c1d46d2cc8a061410f56ac82d39f0
#
_cell.length_a   1.000
_cell.length_b   1.000
_cell.length_c   1.000
_cell.angle_alpha   90.00
_cell.angle_beta   90.00
_cell.angle_gamma   90.00
#
_symmetry.space_group_name_H-M   'P 1'
#
loop_
_entity.id
_entity.type
_entity.pdbx_description
1 polymer ?
#
loop_
_entity_poly.entity_id
_entity_poly.type
_entity_poly.pdbx_seq_one_letter_code
_entity_poly.pdbx_strand_id
1 'polypeptide(L)'
;MKKSIKEKVLEIMTLALEFNGRSTKCECTGSKPTIFVNFSGHTCELDVNICTQGWTFHNTNAREIRDIIYLDLDRTSTLKELNKTLKTLKAVIAEYEERENR
;
A
#
# COMPACT_ATOMS: atom_id res chain seq x y z
N MET A 1 0.64 -21.29 2.46
CA MET A 1 -0.17 -20.07 2.21
C MET A 1 -1.26 -20.37 1.20
N LYS A 2 -2.47 -19.98 1.48
CA LYS A 2 -3.59 -20.19 0.55
C LYS A 2 -3.39 -19.38 -0.73
N LYS A 3 -3.84 -19.96 -1.85
CA LYS A 3 -3.77 -19.31 -3.15
C LYS A 3 -4.49 -17.95 -3.16
N SER A 4 -5.66 -17.87 -2.53
CA SER A 4 -6.44 -16.63 -2.45
C SER A 4 -5.70 -15.51 -1.70
N ILE A 5 -4.96 -15.84 -0.65
CA ILE A 5 -4.14 -14.88 0.10
C ILE A 5 -3.01 -14.38 -0.78
N LYS A 6 -2.30 -15.30 -1.43
CA LYS A 6 -1.19 -14.96 -2.34
C LYS A 6 -1.66 -14.05 -3.48
N GLU A 7 -2.81 -14.36 -4.08
CA GLU A 7 -3.37 -13.55 -5.16
C GLU A 7 -3.66 -12.11 -4.71
N LYS A 8 -4.21 -11.93 -3.51
CA LYS A 8 -4.48 -10.60 -2.96
C LYS A 8 -3.21 -9.82 -2.66
N VAL A 9 -2.21 -10.48 -2.12
CA VAL A 9 -0.90 -9.86 -1.89
C VAL A 9 -0.27 -9.39 -3.20
N LEU A 10 -0.33 -10.22 -4.24
CA LEU A 10 0.19 -9.88 -5.56
C LEU A 10 -0.58 -8.71 -6.18
N GLU A 11 -1.89 -8.64 -5.95
CA GLU A 11 -2.71 -7.52 -6.42
C GLU A 11 -2.30 -6.21 -5.75
N ILE A 12 -2.09 -6.22 -4.43
CA ILE A 12 -1.61 -5.06 -3.66
C ILE A 12 -0.24 -4.62 -4.19
N MET A 13 0.68 -5.55 -4.35
CA MET A 13 2.02 -5.26 -4.84
C MET A 13 1.99 -4.68 -6.26
N THR A 14 1.16 -5.24 -7.13
CA THR A 14 1.01 -4.76 -8.51
C THR A 14 0.53 -3.32 -8.54
N LEU A 15 -0.49 -2.99 -7.76
CA LEU A 15 -1.00 -1.61 -7.66
C LEU A 15 0.07 -0.65 -7.15
N ALA A 16 0.82 -1.05 -6.13
CA ALA A 16 1.89 -0.22 -5.58
C ALA A 16 2.99 0.04 -6.61
N LEU A 17 3.41 -0.99 -7.32
CA LEU A 17 4.44 -0.89 -8.36
C LEU A 17 3.99 0.02 -9.50
N GLU A 18 2.77 -0.17 -9.97
CA GLU A 18 2.22 0.64 -11.07
C GLU A 18 2.07 2.10 -10.65
N PHE A 19 1.53 2.34 -9.47
CA PHE A 19 1.32 3.70 -9.00
C PHE A 19 2.62 4.44 -8.75
N ASN A 20 3.54 3.85 -7.98
CA ASN A 20 4.84 4.46 -7.67
C ASN A 20 5.70 4.62 -8.92
N GLY A 21 5.56 3.72 -9.89
CA GLY A 21 6.36 3.72 -11.11
C GLY A 21 5.97 4.76 -12.15
N ARG A 22 4.87 5.48 -11.94
CA ARG A 22 4.37 6.47 -12.92
C ARG A 22 5.16 7.76 -12.97
N SER A 23 6.03 8.00 -12.01
CA SER A 23 6.80 9.25 -11.92
C SER A 23 8.28 8.99 -11.80
N THR A 24 9.06 10.02 -12.08
CA THR A 24 10.51 9.99 -11.86
C THR A 24 10.77 9.72 -10.37
N LYS A 25 11.68 8.81 -10.12
CA LYS A 25 12.06 8.47 -8.75
C LYS A 25 12.69 9.67 -8.07
N CYS A 26 12.19 9.99 -6.90
CA CYS A 26 12.66 11.10 -6.09
C CYS A 26 12.50 10.73 -4.61
N GLU A 27 13.42 11.21 -3.79
CA GLU A 27 13.33 10.98 -2.34
C GLU A 27 12.15 11.73 -1.72
N CYS A 28 11.76 12.83 -2.35
CA CYS A 28 10.58 13.59 -1.94
C CYS A 28 9.53 13.50 -3.03
N THR A 29 8.34 13.04 -2.67
CA THR A 29 7.26 12.83 -3.66
C THR A 29 6.30 14.00 -3.77
N GLY A 30 6.53 15.09 -3.03
CA GLY A 30 5.65 16.24 -3.04
C GLY A 30 4.29 15.87 -2.43
N SER A 31 3.21 16.23 -3.13
CA SER A 31 1.85 15.94 -2.68
C SER A 31 1.32 14.61 -3.21
N LYS A 32 2.09 13.89 -4.03
CA LYS A 32 1.67 12.59 -4.56
C LYS A 32 1.74 11.54 -3.47
N PRO A 33 0.68 10.74 -3.25
CA PRO A 33 0.73 9.65 -2.30
C PRO A 33 1.89 8.69 -2.59
N THR A 34 2.50 8.18 -1.53
CA THR A 34 3.62 7.23 -1.63
C THR A 34 3.23 5.94 -0.95
N ILE A 35 3.40 4.81 -1.63
CA ILE A 35 2.99 3.51 -1.15
C ILE A 35 4.23 2.66 -0.88
N PHE A 36 4.34 2.15 0.35
CA PHE A 36 5.39 1.23 0.75
C PHE A 36 4.78 -0.13 1.02
N VAL A 37 5.30 -1.16 0.39
CA VAL A 37 4.88 -2.54 0.65
C VAL A 37 6.11 -3.33 1.04
N ASN A 38 6.10 -3.92 2.22
CA ASN A 38 7.23 -4.64 2.76
C ASN A 38 6.78 -6.00 3.29
N PHE A 39 7.46 -7.05 2.88
CA PHE A 39 7.21 -8.40 3.36
C PHE A 39 8.38 -8.87 4.21
N SER A 40 8.09 -9.23 5.46
CA SER A 40 9.08 -9.78 6.40
C SER A 40 8.99 -11.30 6.42
N GLY A 41 9.96 -11.97 5.82
CA GLY A 41 9.92 -13.42 5.64
C GLY A 41 9.97 -14.22 6.93
N HIS A 42 10.66 -13.73 7.95
CA HIS A 42 10.80 -14.47 9.21
C HIS A 42 9.52 -14.44 10.07
N THR A 43 8.67 -13.46 9.88
CA THR A 43 7.39 -13.35 10.60
C THR A 43 6.19 -13.57 9.68
N CYS A 44 6.41 -13.70 8.38
CA CYS A 44 5.36 -13.79 7.35
C CYS A 44 4.38 -12.63 7.44
N GLU A 45 4.92 -11.42 7.63
CA GLU A 45 4.17 -10.22 7.89
C GLU A 45 4.20 -9.29 6.67
N LEU A 46 3.04 -8.86 6.21
CA LEU A 46 2.90 -7.86 5.15
C LEU A 46 2.64 -6.50 5.80
N ASP A 47 3.50 -5.54 5.54
CA ASP A 47 3.37 -4.16 6.03
C ASP A 47 3.08 -3.25 4.83
N VAL A 48 1.89 -2.65 4.81
CA VAL A 48 1.49 -1.70 3.77
C VAL A 48 1.36 -0.33 4.41
N ASN A 49 2.17 0.60 3.96
CA ASN A 49 2.21 1.96 4.50
C ASN A 49 1.93 2.95 3.38
N ILE A 50 0.93 3.78 3.55
CA ILE A 50 0.51 4.77 2.56
C ILE A 50 0.66 6.16 3.16
N CYS A 51 1.56 6.95 2.62
CA CYS A 51 1.69 8.36 2.97
C CYS A 51 0.80 9.14 2.03
N THR A 52 -0.42 9.47 2.46
CA THR A 52 -1.47 10.02 1.59
C THR A 52 -1.16 11.40 1.04
N GLN A 53 -0.26 12.14 1.71
CA GLN A 53 0.15 13.49 1.29
C GLN A 53 1.60 13.54 0.81
N GLY A 54 2.15 12.39 0.45
CA GLY A 54 3.51 12.27 -0.03
C GLY A 54 4.53 12.08 1.07
N TRP A 55 5.73 11.70 0.67
CA TRP A 55 6.85 11.44 1.57
C TRP A 55 7.94 12.51 1.38
N THR A 56 8.45 13.04 2.50
CA THR A 56 9.60 13.94 2.49
C THR A 56 10.50 13.62 3.68
N PHE A 57 11.75 14.06 3.62
CA PHE A 57 12.69 13.88 4.72
C PHE A 57 12.26 14.59 6.02
N HIS A 58 11.51 15.66 5.90
CA HIS A 58 11.16 16.52 7.03
C HIS A 58 9.74 16.30 7.56
N ASN A 59 8.92 15.58 6.84
CA ASN A 59 7.53 15.36 7.21
C ASN A 59 7.22 13.87 7.32
N THR A 60 7.54 13.31 8.47
CA THR A 60 7.34 11.89 8.75
C THR A 60 5.90 11.57 9.16
N ASN A 61 5.05 12.60 9.33
CA ASN A 61 3.68 12.45 9.81
C ASN A 61 2.62 12.79 8.76
N ALA A 62 2.97 12.75 7.46
CA ALA A 62 2.07 13.13 6.37
C ALA A 62 0.96 12.10 6.17
N ARG A 63 -0.06 12.14 7.00
CA ARG A 63 -1.26 11.29 6.99
C ARG A 63 -0.99 9.84 6.60
N GLU A 64 -0.28 9.16 7.46
CA GLU A 64 0.11 7.78 7.26
C GLU A 64 -1.04 6.81 7.55
N ILE A 65 -1.32 5.94 6.59
CA ILE A 65 -2.19 4.79 6.80
C ILE A 65 -1.29 3.56 6.80
N ARG A 66 -1.32 2.78 7.87
CA ARG A 66 -0.46 1.62 8.00
C ARG A 66 -1.26 0.38 8.38
N ASP A 67 -1.16 -0.66 7.56
CA ASP A 67 -1.78 -1.96 7.81
C ASP A 67 -0.70 -3.01 7.91
N ILE A 68 -0.71 -3.77 9.00
CA ILE A 68 0.21 -4.89 9.21
C ILE A 68 -0.64 -6.17 9.26
N ILE A 69 -0.37 -7.09 8.34
CA ILE A 69 -1.17 -8.30 8.16
C ILE A 69 -0.27 -9.54 8.25
N TYR A 70 -0.64 -10.46 9.13
CA TYR A 70 0.07 -11.73 9.29
C TYR A 70 -0.52 -12.75 8.32
N LEU A 71 0.30 -13.20 7.36
CA LEU A 71 -0.16 -14.05 6.24
C LEU A 71 -0.14 -15.54 6.53
N ASP A 72 0.65 -15.96 7.52
CA ASP A 72 0.78 -17.36 7.91
C ASP A 72 -0.37 -17.86 8.78
N LEU A 73 -1.12 -16.93 9.36
CA LEU A 73 -2.29 -17.25 10.15
C LEU A 73 -3.45 -17.49 9.19
N ASP A 74 -3.75 -18.75 8.92
CA ASP A 74 -4.84 -19.13 8.03
C ASP A 74 -6.19 -18.83 8.66
N ARG A 75 -6.50 -17.55 8.76
CA ARG A 75 -7.74 -17.04 9.36
C ARG A 75 -8.61 -16.42 8.28
N THR A 76 -9.91 -16.54 8.44
CA THR A 76 -10.88 -15.82 7.61
C THR A 76 -10.62 -14.31 7.66
N SER A 77 -10.16 -13.81 8.82
CA SER A 77 -9.82 -12.40 9.00
C SER A 77 -8.66 -11.94 8.12
N THR A 78 -7.71 -12.82 7.77
CA THR A 78 -6.57 -12.46 6.93
C THR A 78 -7.02 -11.97 5.56
N LEU A 79 -7.88 -12.71 4.90
CA LEU A 79 -8.41 -12.33 3.60
C LEU A 79 -9.24 -11.05 3.69
N LYS A 80 -10.00 -10.91 4.75
CA LYS A 80 -10.80 -9.72 5.02
C LYS A 80 -9.93 -8.48 5.19
N GLU A 81 -8.83 -8.61 5.94
CA GLU A 81 -7.86 -7.52 6.14
C GLU A 81 -7.18 -7.13 4.82
N LEU A 82 -6.80 -8.11 4.00
CA LEU A 82 -6.20 -7.86 2.69
C LEU A 82 -7.17 -7.12 1.77
N ASN A 83 -8.44 -7.54 1.76
CA ASN A 83 -9.46 -6.87 0.96
C ASN A 83 -9.69 -5.43 1.42
N LYS A 84 -9.65 -5.19 2.72
CA LYS A 84 -9.78 -3.84 3.28
C LYS A 84 -8.61 -2.95 2.85
N THR A 85 -7.39 -3.45 2.96
CA THR A 85 -6.18 -2.72 2.54
C THR A 85 -6.23 -2.42 1.05
N LEU A 86 -6.63 -3.40 0.24
CA LEU A 86 -6.76 -3.23 -1.20
C LEU A 86 -7.79 -2.14 -1.56
N LYS A 87 -8.92 -2.13 -0.87
CA LYS A 87 -9.96 -1.12 -1.05
C LYS A 87 -9.45 0.28 -0.70
N THR A 88 -8.74 0.40 0.42
CA THR A 88 -8.14 1.66 0.86
C THR A 88 -7.13 2.15 -0.17
N LEU A 89 -6.27 1.28 -0.67
CA LEU A 89 -5.26 1.60 -1.66
C LEU A 89 -5.89 2.11 -2.96
N LYS A 90 -6.91 1.42 -3.45
CA LYS A 90 -7.65 1.83 -4.65
C LYS A 90 -8.30 3.20 -4.47
N ALA A 91 -8.85 3.47 -3.28
CA ALA A 91 -9.48 4.76 -2.97
C ALA A 91 -8.48 5.91 -2.97
N VAL A 92 -7.30 5.70 -2.38
CA VAL A 92 -6.23 6.71 -2.35
C VAL A 92 -5.75 7.03 -3.77
N ILE A 93 -5.54 5.99 -4.58
CA ILE A 93 -5.12 6.16 -5.98
C ILE A 93 -6.17 6.90 -6.78
N ALA A 94 -7.43 6.52 -6.67
CA ALA A 94 -8.54 7.14 -7.39
C ALA A 94 -8.69 8.62 -7.03
N GLU A 95 -8.58 8.95 -5.75
CA GLU A 95 -8.66 10.34 -5.30
C GLU A 95 -7.53 11.19 -5.88
N TYR A 96 -6.32 10.66 -5.90
CA TYR A 96 -5.18 11.36 -6.50
C TYR A 96 -5.39 11.58 -8.00
N GLU A 97 -5.80 10.55 -8.72
CA GLU A 97 -6.05 10.65 -10.17
C GLU A 97 -7.14 11.67 -10.48
N GLU A 98 -8.20 11.72 -9.67
CA GLU A 98 -9.26 12.70 -9.81
C GLU A 98 -8.74 14.12 -9.61
N ARG A 99 -7.89 14.35 -8.60
CA ARG A 99 -7.29 15.68 -8.36
C ARG A 99 -6.41 16.12 -9.52
N GLU A 100 -5.65 15.20 -10.11
CA GLU A 100 -4.76 15.51 -11.23
C GLU A 100 -5.53 15.84 -12.52
N ASN A 101 -6.77 15.37 -12.64
CA ASN A 101 -7.62 15.61 -13.81
C ASN A 101 -8.49 16.87 -13.71
N ARG A 102 -8.33 17.63 -12.65
CA ARG A 102 -9.06 18.90 -12.47
C ARG A 102 -8.34 20.08 -13.20
#